data_8ebbe67910a9e805940e66f0903e22e3
#
_entry.id   8ebbe67910a9e805940e66f0903e22e3
#
_cell.length_a   1.000
_cell.length_b   1.000
_cell.length_c   1.000
_cell.angle_alpha   90.00
_cell.angle_beta   90.00
_cell.angle_gamma   90.00
#
_symmetry.space_group_name_H-M   'P 1'
#
loop_
_entity.id
_entity.type
_entity.pdbx_description
1 polymer ?
#
loop_
_entity_poly.entity_id
_entity_poly.type
_entity_poly.pdbx_seq_one_letter_code
_entity_poly.pdbx_strand_id
1 'polypeptide(L)'
;TPTPPTKPTVTEFKQAGYNSPKGTVSANLATATSDGAKYTYQYEGKTLDITLPNIKAGTVVSSTDGSGLTTVVGGSTYSYSRFGAVFSANHESPSEVFSVGVPTSNMPTTGSAQYKGLLLGDGMTSDRQAFHTQFDVSFANKTLTGTGNTVDGTKVYEFRDGKIAGNAFAGVFAHPAAETAGTFAGQFFGPNAAELGGYAHAED
;
A
#
# COMPACT_ATOMS: atom_id res chain seq x y z
N THR A 1 36.48 18.74 -7.12
CA THR A 1 36.44 17.42 -6.45
C THR A 1 34.95 16.99 -6.41
N PRO A 2 34.61 15.81 -6.96
CA PRO A 2 33.22 15.31 -6.84
C PRO A 2 32.89 15.08 -5.37
N THR A 3 31.72 15.54 -4.96
CA THR A 3 31.19 15.31 -3.62
C THR A 3 31.03 13.79 -3.40
N PRO A 4 31.56 13.23 -2.31
CA PRO A 4 31.38 11.80 -2.02
C PRO A 4 29.91 11.42 -2.04
N PRO A 5 29.52 10.24 -2.54
CA PRO A 5 28.13 9.80 -2.48
C PRO A 5 27.68 9.74 -1.03
N THR A 6 26.57 10.41 -0.74
CA THR A 6 25.97 10.42 0.59
C THR A 6 25.48 9.01 0.91
N LYS A 7 25.94 8.45 2.03
CA LYS A 7 25.48 7.12 2.48
C LYS A 7 23.96 7.16 2.67
N PRO A 8 23.19 6.17 2.17
CA PRO A 8 21.76 6.11 2.37
C PRO A 8 21.41 6.11 3.85
N THR A 9 20.44 6.92 4.24
CA THR A 9 19.96 7.01 5.61
C THR A 9 18.78 6.06 5.77
N VAL A 10 18.77 5.27 6.84
CA VAL A 10 17.62 4.45 7.22
C VAL A 10 16.64 5.33 7.99
N THR A 11 15.41 5.40 7.51
CA THR A 11 14.31 6.09 8.20
C THR A 11 13.39 5.06 8.80
N GLU A 12 13.17 5.16 10.10
CA GLU A 12 12.16 4.38 10.83
C GLU A 12 10.89 5.20 10.96
N PHE A 13 9.75 4.58 10.74
CA PHE A 13 8.45 5.22 10.91
C PHE A 13 7.39 4.18 11.30
N LYS A 14 6.36 4.65 11.99
CA LYS A 14 5.17 3.84 12.25
C LYS A 14 4.25 3.94 11.04
N GLN A 15 4.01 2.80 10.42
CA GLN A 15 3.07 2.68 9.32
C GLN A 15 1.75 2.12 9.83
N ALA A 16 0.66 2.72 9.35
CA ALA A 16 -0.65 2.17 9.59
C ALA A 16 -0.83 0.91 8.72
N GLY A 17 -1.15 -0.20 9.37
CA GLY A 17 -1.67 -1.41 8.76
C GLY A 17 -3.11 -1.63 9.21
N TYR A 18 -3.80 -2.57 8.61
CA TYR A 18 -5.14 -2.97 9.04
C TYR A 18 -5.12 -4.44 9.43
N ASN A 19 -5.49 -4.72 10.70
CA ASN A 19 -5.63 -6.07 11.22
C ASN A 19 -7.06 -6.55 10.93
N SER A 20 -7.23 -7.37 9.90
CA SER A 20 -8.52 -7.81 9.40
C SER A 20 -9.33 -8.59 10.45
N PRO A 21 -8.77 -9.59 11.16
CA PRO A 21 -9.52 -10.34 12.17
C PRO A 21 -10.02 -9.50 13.35
N LYS A 22 -9.34 -8.40 13.66
CA LYS A 22 -9.68 -7.52 14.79
C LYS A 22 -10.45 -6.27 14.38
N GLY A 23 -10.56 -5.99 13.08
CA GLY A 23 -11.19 -4.77 12.58
C GLY A 23 -10.48 -3.50 13.04
N THR A 24 -9.17 -3.55 13.28
CA THR A 24 -8.43 -2.43 13.90
C THR A 24 -7.25 -1.98 13.06
N VAL A 25 -7.02 -0.67 13.05
CA VAL A 25 -5.79 -0.11 12.49
C VAL A 25 -4.62 -0.46 13.42
N SER A 26 -3.58 -1.05 12.86
CA SER A 26 -2.31 -1.31 13.54
C SER A 26 -1.28 -0.24 13.16
N ALA A 27 -0.35 0.03 14.05
CA ALA A 27 0.76 0.95 13.83
C ALA A 27 2.07 0.19 14.08
N ASN A 28 2.51 -0.56 13.06
CA ASN A 28 3.73 -1.33 13.13
C ASN A 28 4.95 -0.51 12.68
N LEU A 29 6.10 -0.85 13.24
CA LEU A 29 7.35 -0.22 12.85
C LEU A 29 7.75 -0.69 11.46
N ALA A 30 8.08 0.24 10.60
CA ALA A 30 8.62 -0.01 9.28
C ALA A 30 9.90 0.78 9.06
N THR A 31 10.77 0.30 8.19
CA THR A 31 11.96 1.02 7.78
C THR A 31 12.06 1.12 6.27
N ALA A 32 12.58 2.23 5.79
CA ALA A 32 12.98 2.40 4.40
C ALA A 32 14.32 3.13 4.34
N THR A 33 15.15 2.77 3.36
CA THR A 33 16.33 3.56 3.04
C THR A 33 15.97 4.76 2.16
N SER A 34 16.66 5.88 2.32
CA SER A 34 16.37 7.11 1.59
C SER A 34 16.52 6.99 0.07
N ASP A 35 17.25 6.00 -0.39
CA ASP A 35 17.42 5.64 -1.80
C ASP A 35 16.40 4.60 -2.29
N GLY A 36 15.49 4.16 -1.42
CA GLY A 36 14.50 3.14 -1.75
C GLY A 36 15.08 1.73 -1.93
N ALA A 37 16.32 1.48 -1.50
CA ALA A 37 17.00 0.21 -1.74
C ALA A 37 16.61 -0.91 -0.76
N LYS A 38 16.08 -0.58 0.39
CA LYS A 38 15.68 -1.57 1.41
C LYS A 38 14.43 -1.14 2.16
N TYR A 39 13.51 -2.12 2.37
CA TYR A 39 12.28 -1.97 3.12
C TYR A 39 12.09 -3.13 4.09
N THR A 40 11.69 -2.83 5.31
CA THR A 40 11.30 -3.84 6.30
C THR A 40 9.98 -3.49 6.95
N TYR A 41 9.30 -4.50 7.46
CA TYR A 41 8.04 -4.36 8.19
C TYR A 41 8.06 -5.26 9.42
N GLN A 42 7.63 -4.74 10.58
CA GLN A 42 7.55 -5.50 11.81
C GLN A 42 6.16 -6.10 11.98
N TYR A 43 6.08 -7.39 12.14
CA TYR A 43 4.84 -8.12 12.41
C TYR A 43 5.05 -9.13 13.52
N GLU A 44 4.31 -9.03 14.62
CA GLU A 44 4.36 -9.94 15.80
C GLU A 44 5.79 -10.28 16.26
N GLY A 45 6.64 -9.26 16.37
CA GLY A 45 8.03 -9.40 16.79
C GLY A 45 8.99 -9.94 15.72
N LYS A 46 8.51 -10.24 14.52
CA LYS A 46 9.34 -10.63 13.38
C LYS A 46 9.64 -9.43 12.49
N THR A 47 10.86 -9.37 11.94
CA THR A 47 11.23 -8.43 10.90
C THR A 47 11.07 -9.08 9.54
N LEU A 48 10.12 -8.59 8.76
CA LEU A 48 9.89 -9.04 7.39
C LEU A 48 10.69 -8.17 6.44
N ASP A 49 11.55 -8.77 5.61
CA ASP A 49 12.22 -8.09 4.51
C ASP A 49 11.27 -8.04 3.32
N ILE A 50 10.77 -6.85 3.01
CA ILE A 50 9.83 -6.60 1.93
C ILE A 50 10.47 -5.83 0.77
N THR A 51 11.79 -5.81 0.71
CA THR A 51 12.56 -5.12 -0.33
C THR A 51 12.26 -5.66 -1.71
N LEU A 52 12.30 -6.97 -1.88
CA LEU A 52 12.02 -7.75 -3.10
C LEU A 52 12.47 -7.03 -4.39
N PRO A 53 13.76 -6.95 -4.67
CA PRO A 53 14.26 -6.32 -5.89
C PRO A 53 13.87 -7.16 -7.13
N ASN A 54 13.66 -6.48 -8.27
CA ASN A 54 13.46 -7.11 -9.58
C ASN A 54 12.15 -7.85 -9.82
N ILE A 55 11.07 -7.52 -9.11
CA ILE A 55 9.75 -8.06 -9.45
C ILE A 55 9.21 -7.34 -10.69
N LYS A 56 8.62 -8.12 -11.60
CA LYS A 56 7.98 -7.58 -12.80
C LYS A 56 6.80 -6.67 -12.43
N ALA A 57 6.64 -5.56 -13.17
CA ALA A 57 5.51 -4.65 -13.01
C ALA A 57 4.17 -5.40 -13.07
N GLY A 58 3.24 -5.04 -12.20
CA GLY A 58 1.91 -5.67 -12.13
C GLY A 58 1.90 -7.06 -11.50
N THR A 59 2.99 -7.49 -10.84
CA THR A 59 3.05 -8.76 -10.12
C THR A 59 3.23 -8.55 -8.63
N VAL A 60 2.88 -9.59 -7.87
CA VAL A 60 3.13 -9.70 -6.44
C VAL A 60 3.94 -10.95 -6.17
N VAL A 61 4.72 -10.94 -5.08
CA VAL A 61 5.50 -12.09 -4.63
C VAL A 61 4.98 -12.57 -3.30
N SER A 62 4.89 -13.87 -3.18
CA SER A 62 4.50 -14.57 -1.97
C SER A 62 5.69 -15.36 -1.44
N SER A 63 5.92 -15.30 -0.14
CA SER A 63 6.95 -16.06 0.58
C SER A 63 6.35 -16.62 1.86
N THR A 64 6.58 -17.90 2.12
CA THR A 64 6.14 -18.58 3.34
C THR A 64 7.37 -18.98 4.15
N ASP A 65 7.42 -18.60 5.42
CA ASP A 65 8.50 -18.96 6.34
C ASP A 65 8.29 -20.34 6.96
N GLY A 66 9.27 -20.82 7.72
CA GLY A 66 9.22 -22.13 8.39
C GLY A 66 8.13 -22.26 9.47
N SER A 67 7.47 -21.18 9.86
CA SER A 67 6.33 -21.18 10.79
C SER A 67 4.98 -21.21 10.07
N GLY A 68 4.96 -21.19 8.75
CA GLY A 68 3.76 -21.13 7.94
C GLY A 68 3.21 -19.71 7.75
N LEU A 69 3.95 -18.67 8.19
CA LEU A 69 3.57 -17.28 7.95
C LEU A 69 3.85 -16.95 6.48
N THR A 70 2.82 -16.53 5.76
CA THR A 70 2.94 -16.14 4.35
C THR A 70 2.88 -14.63 4.23
N THR A 71 3.91 -14.05 3.61
CA THR A 71 3.96 -12.63 3.28
C THR A 71 3.79 -12.45 1.78
N VAL A 72 2.88 -11.57 1.40
CA VAL A 72 2.62 -11.20 0.01
C VAL A 72 3.00 -9.74 -0.17
N VAL A 73 3.85 -9.44 -1.12
CA VAL A 73 4.37 -8.08 -1.34
C VAL A 73 4.24 -7.68 -2.80
N GLY A 74 3.77 -6.47 -3.02
CA GLY A 74 3.75 -5.80 -4.32
C GLY A 74 4.50 -4.47 -4.27
N GLY A 75 4.56 -3.79 -5.41
CA GLY A 75 5.16 -2.46 -5.52
C GLY A 75 6.67 -2.43 -5.66
N SER A 76 7.33 -3.55 -5.95
CA SER A 76 8.78 -3.57 -6.13
C SER A 76 9.28 -2.78 -7.34
N THR A 77 8.40 -2.43 -8.27
CA THR A 77 8.69 -1.51 -9.38
C THR A 77 8.58 -0.04 -8.96
N TYR A 78 8.06 0.24 -7.77
CA TYR A 78 8.01 1.56 -7.20
C TYR A 78 9.32 1.86 -6.46
N SER A 79 9.77 3.11 -6.55
CA SER A 79 11.03 3.52 -5.94
C SER A 79 10.87 3.86 -4.46
N TYR A 80 9.66 4.23 -4.03
CA TYR A 80 9.45 4.86 -2.72
C TYR A 80 8.47 4.13 -1.82
N SER A 81 7.82 3.05 -2.29
CA SER A 81 6.85 2.31 -1.48
C SER A 81 6.79 0.81 -1.77
N ARG A 82 6.25 0.08 -0.82
CA ARG A 82 5.86 -1.33 -0.90
C ARG A 82 4.51 -1.50 -0.22
N PHE A 83 3.71 -2.42 -0.70
CA PHE A 83 2.45 -2.78 -0.07
C PHE A 83 2.27 -4.30 -0.06
N GLY A 84 1.42 -4.79 0.81
CA GLY A 84 1.22 -6.22 0.89
C GLY A 84 0.31 -6.67 2.01
N ALA A 85 0.37 -7.96 2.27
CA ALA A 85 -0.41 -8.62 3.30
C ALA A 85 0.39 -9.74 3.97
N VAL A 86 0.04 -10.02 5.22
CA VAL A 86 0.57 -11.13 6.01
C VAL A 86 -0.58 -12.09 6.30
N PHE A 87 -0.37 -13.37 6.04
CA PHE A 87 -1.32 -14.44 6.31
C PHE A 87 -0.73 -15.39 7.36
N SER A 88 -1.45 -15.64 8.42
CA SER A 88 -1.10 -16.69 9.37
C SER A 88 -1.33 -18.08 8.74
N ALA A 89 -0.66 -19.10 9.29
CA ALA A 89 -0.83 -20.46 8.82
C ALA A 89 -2.31 -20.88 8.81
N ASN A 90 -2.77 -21.47 7.70
CA ASN A 90 -4.13 -21.96 7.50
C ASN A 90 -5.25 -20.91 7.51
N HIS A 91 -4.94 -19.64 7.30
CA HIS A 91 -5.93 -18.58 7.13
C HIS A 91 -6.03 -18.15 5.66
N GLU A 92 -7.26 -18.07 5.15
CA GLU A 92 -7.56 -17.58 3.79
C GLU A 92 -7.57 -16.05 3.72
N SER A 93 -8.00 -15.41 4.79
CA SER A 93 -7.99 -13.94 4.92
C SER A 93 -6.68 -13.43 5.50
N PRO A 94 -6.21 -12.25 5.10
CA PRO A 94 -5.00 -11.68 5.66
C PRO A 94 -5.16 -11.36 7.14
N SER A 95 -4.17 -11.70 7.92
CA SER A 95 -4.08 -11.29 9.32
C SER A 95 -3.78 -9.80 9.44
N GLU A 96 -3.04 -9.26 8.48
CA GLU A 96 -2.74 -7.84 8.40
C GLU A 96 -2.42 -7.44 6.95
N VAL A 97 -2.85 -6.25 6.57
CA VAL A 97 -2.43 -5.58 5.33
C VAL A 97 -1.59 -4.36 5.67
N PHE A 98 -0.63 -4.04 4.82
CA PHE A 98 0.29 -2.92 5.07
C PHE A 98 0.65 -2.15 3.80
N SER A 99 1.03 -0.89 4.00
CA SER A 99 1.67 -0.05 3.01
C SER A 99 2.83 0.69 3.66
N VAL A 100 4.02 0.56 3.11
CA VAL A 100 5.28 1.06 3.67
C VAL A 100 6.01 1.87 2.62
N GLY A 101 6.55 3.02 3.00
CA GLY A 101 7.31 3.84 2.06
C GLY A 101 8.01 5.01 2.73
N VAL A 102 8.76 5.77 1.95
CA VAL A 102 9.35 7.04 2.38
C VAL A 102 8.27 8.11 2.32
N PRO A 103 7.75 8.61 3.46
CA PRO A 103 6.65 9.57 3.45
C PRO A 103 7.02 10.86 2.72
N THR A 104 6.09 11.40 1.93
CA THR A 104 6.29 12.68 1.26
C THR A 104 6.42 13.81 2.29
N SER A 105 7.53 14.54 2.25
CA SER A 105 7.75 15.71 3.09
C SER A 105 7.20 17.00 2.46
N ASN A 106 7.24 17.11 1.14
CA ASN A 106 6.80 18.29 0.37
C ASN A 106 5.61 17.92 -0.51
N MET A 107 4.41 18.06 0.04
CA MET A 107 3.19 17.82 -0.71
C MET A 107 2.93 18.93 -1.73
N PRO A 108 2.55 18.61 -2.97
CA PRO A 108 2.04 19.60 -3.91
C PRO A 108 0.82 20.32 -3.33
N THR A 109 0.70 21.62 -3.61
CA THR A 109 -0.44 22.46 -3.17
C THR A 109 -1.34 22.87 -4.33
N THR A 110 -0.92 22.58 -5.55
CA THR A 110 -1.63 22.92 -6.79
C THR A 110 -1.57 21.78 -7.79
N GLY A 111 -2.42 21.82 -8.81
CA GLY A 111 -2.44 20.81 -9.85
C GLY A 111 -3.15 19.50 -9.48
N SER A 112 -2.99 18.53 -10.35
CA SER A 112 -3.59 17.19 -10.23
C SER A 112 -2.63 16.12 -10.72
N ALA A 113 -2.84 14.88 -10.27
CA ALA A 113 -2.09 13.72 -10.72
C ALA A 113 -3.00 12.51 -10.86
N GLN A 114 -2.60 11.56 -11.71
CA GLN A 114 -3.22 10.25 -11.83
C GLN A 114 -2.20 9.19 -11.41
N TYR A 115 -2.62 8.30 -10.51
CA TYR A 115 -1.81 7.18 -10.05
C TYR A 115 -2.44 5.88 -10.53
N LYS A 116 -1.60 4.95 -10.99
CA LYS A 116 -2.01 3.60 -11.38
C LYS A 116 -1.23 2.57 -10.58
N GLY A 117 -1.91 1.52 -10.17
CA GLY A 117 -1.30 0.50 -9.32
C GLY A 117 -2.13 -0.75 -9.20
N LEU A 118 -1.93 -1.46 -8.12
CA LEU A 118 -2.59 -2.72 -7.81
C LEU A 118 -3.30 -2.64 -6.45
N LEU A 119 -4.41 -3.37 -6.34
CA LEU A 119 -5.12 -3.66 -5.10
C LEU A 119 -5.08 -5.17 -4.88
N LEU A 120 -4.56 -5.58 -3.73
CA LEU A 120 -4.64 -6.96 -3.25
C LEU A 120 -5.91 -7.09 -2.41
N GLY A 121 -6.79 -8.04 -2.75
CA GLY A 121 -8.03 -8.29 -2.03
C GLY A 121 -7.99 -9.56 -1.17
N ASP A 122 -9.05 -9.77 -0.42
CA ASP A 122 -9.31 -10.99 0.35
C ASP A 122 -9.39 -12.23 -0.55
N GLY A 123 -9.05 -13.40 -0.01
CA GLY A 123 -9.10 -14.67 -0.73
C GLY A 123 -8.00 -14.87 -1.78
N MET A 124 -7.07 -13.94 -1.90
CA MET A 124 -5.99 -14.00 -2.90
C MET A 124 -4.81 -14.83 -2.41
N THR A 125 -4.94 -16.15 -2.32
CA THR A 125 -3.92 -16.99 -1.70
C THR A 125 -2.89 -17.62 -2.64
N SER A 126 -3.12 -17.79 -3.94
CA SER A 126 -2.12 -18.44 -4.79
C SER A 126 -1.96 -17.88 -6.20
N ASP A 127 -3.00 -17.74 -7.00
CA ASP A 127 -2.93 -17.13 -8.34
C ASP A 127 -3.73 -15.85 -8.37
N ARG A 128 -3.13 -14.86 -7.87
CA ARG A 128 -3.71 -13.66 -7.32
C ARG A 128 -4.07 -12.70 -8.42
N GLN A 129 -5.33 -12.58 -8.65
CA GLN A 129 -5.87 -11.49 -9.44
C GLN A 129 -5.76 -10.20 -8.63
N ALA A 130 -4.60 -9.53 -8.73
CA ALA A 130 -4.54 -8.16 -8.28
C ALA A 130 -5.48 -7.33 -9.15
N PHE A 131 -6.36 -6.56 -8.52
CA PHE A 131 -7.16 -5.59 -9.24
C PHE A 131 -6.28 -4.41 -9.66
N HIS A 132 -6.51 -3.88 -10.85
CA HIS A 132 -5.85 -2.67 -11.32
C HIS A 132 -6.54 -1.45 -10.74
N THR A 133 -5.78 -0.60 -10.05
CA THR A 133 -6.31 0.64 -9.49
C THR A 133 -5.90 1.85 -10.32
N GLN A 134 -6.78 2.84 -10.33
CA GLN A 134 -6.50 4.18 -10.80
C GLN A 134 -7.05 5.18 -9.80
N PHE A 135 -6.22 6.12 -9.38
CA PHE A 135 -6.61 7.23 -8.52
C PHE A 135 -6.41 8.55 -9.24
N ASP A 136 -7.41 9.41 -9.19
CA ASP A 136 -7.37 10.78 -9.66
C ASP A 136 -7.29 11.71 -8.43
N VAL A 137 -6.23 12.49 -8.37
CA VAL A 137 -5.88 13.34 -7.22
C VAL A 137 -5.89 14.79 -7.63
N SER A 138 -6.61 15.63 -6.86
CA SER A 138 -6.52 17.09 -6.94
C SER A 138 -5.80 17.62 -5.70
N PHE A 139 -4.58 18.07 -5.87
CA PHE A 139 -3.82 18.68 -4.78
C PHE A 139 -4.37 20.05 -4.39
N ALA A 140 -4.88 20.80 -5.37
CA ALA A 140 -5.51 22.11 -5.14
C ALA A 140 -6.75 22.00 -4.25
N ASN A 141 -7.60 20.98 -4.50
CA ASN A 141 -8.84 20.76 -3.76
C ASN A 141 -8.65 19.81 -2.57
N LYS A 142 -7.47 19.22 -2.43
CA LYS A 142 -7.15 18.20 -1.40
C LYS A 142 -8.12 17.02 -1.42
N THR A 143 -8.41 16.51 -2.60
CA THR A 143 -9.35 15.40 -2.81
C THR A 143 -8.73 14.31 -3.68
N LEU A 144 -9.20 13.08 -3.49
CA LEU A 144 -8.92 11.98 -4.39
C LEU A 144 -10.14 11.06 -4.54
N THR A 145 -10.22 10.45 -5.72
CA THR A 145 -11.16 9.37 -6.04
C THR A 145 -10.43 8.29 -6.81
N GLY A 146 -11.00 7.10 -6.86
CA GLY A 146 -10.37 6.02 -7.62
C GLY A 146 -11.30 4.87 -7.92
N THR A 147 -10.79 3.93 -8.70
CA THR A 147 -11.46 2.68 -9.06
C THR A 147 -10.50 1.50 -8.91
N GLY A 148 -11.08 0.34 -8.59
CA GLY A 148 -10.41 -0.95 -8.69
C GLY A 148 -11.11 -1.80 -9.74
N ASN A 149 -10.36 -2.25 -10.74
CA ASN A 149 -10.90 -2.95 -11.89
C ASN A 149 -10.25 -4.33 -12.03
N THR A 150 -10.98 -5.29 -12.56
CA THR A 150 -10.41 -6.57 -13.02
C THR A 150 -9.45 -6.35 -14.19
N VAL A 151 -8.72 -7.39 -14.57
CA VAL A 151 -7.76 -7.35 -15.70
C VAL A 151 -8.43 -7.00 -17.02
N ASP A 152 -9.69 -7.39 -17.22
CA ASP A 152 -10.50 -7.07 -18.41
C ASP A 152 -11.12 -5.66 -18.38
N GLY A 153 -10.87 -4.91 -17.29
CA GLY A 153 -11.33 -3.52 -17.13
C GLY A 153 -12.70 -3.37 -16.48
N THR A 154 -13.33 -4.45 -16.02
CA THR A 154 -14.61 -4.37 -15.30
C THR A 154 -14.39 -3.71 -13.93
N LYS A 155 -15.12 -2.62 -13.66
CA LYS A 155 -15.05 -1.93 -12.37
C LYS A 155 -15.71 -2.78 -11.28
N VAL A 156 -14.97 -3.03 -10.21
CA VAL A 156 -15.40 -3.80 -9.03
C VAL A 156 -15.49 -2.93 -7.80
N TYR A 157 -14.49 -2.07 -7.61
CA TYR A 157 -14.38 -1.22 -6.41
C TYR A 157 -14.39 0.26 -6.77
N GLU A 158 -14.86 1.06 -5.82
CA GLU A 158 -14.83 2.52 -5.88
C GLU A 158 -14.18 3.08 -4.62
N PHE A 159 -13.36 4.10 -4.84
CA PHE A 159 -12.76 4.93 -3.79
C PHE A 159 -13.36 6.33 -3.92
N ARG A 160 -14.18 6.74 -2.94
CA ARG A 160 -14.99 7.96 -3.01
C ARG A 160 -14.67 8.89 -1.85
N ASP A 161 -15.00 10.16 -2.03
CA ASP A 161 -14.96 11.17 -0.98
C ASP A 161 -13.60 11.28 -0.25
N GLY A 162 -12.53 10.92 -0.95
CA GLY A 162 -11.18 10.96 -0.40
C GLY A 162 -10.76 12.40 -0.08
N LYS A 163 -10.24 12.60 1.12
CA LYS A 163 -9.71 13.87 1.61
C LYS A 163 -8.23 13.72 1.94
N ILE A 164 -7.45 14.74 1.58
CA ILE A 164 -6.01 14.81 1.83
C ILE A 164 -5.76 15.76 3.01
N ALA A 165 -5.01 15.26 4.00
CA ALA A 165 -4.55 16.01 5.16
C ALA A 165 -3.04 15.77 5.36
N GLY A 166 -2.22 16.81 5.16
CA GLY A 166 -0.78 16.62 5.10
C GLY A 166 -0.40 15.67 3.94
N ASN A 167 0.36 14.63 4.23
CA ASN A 167 0.71 13.59 3.28
C ASN A 167 -0.18 12.33 3.39
N ALA A 168 -1.22 12.36 4.21
CA ALA A 168 -2.17 11.26 4.40
C ALA A 168 -3.49 11.54 3.67
N PHE A 169 -4.22 10.48 3.40
CA PHE A 169 -5.57 10.55 2.84
C PHE A 169 -6.49 9.48 3.46
N ALA A 170 -7.79 9.74 3.43
CA ALA A 170 -8.82 8.79 3.81
C ALA A 170 -10.12 9.10 3.07
N GLY A 171 -10.99 8.09 2.94
CA GLY A 171 -12.28 8.22 2.27
C GLY A 171 -13.13 6.96 2.38
N VAL A 172 -14.13 6.85 1.51
CA VAL A 172 -15.07 5.73 1.45
C VAL A 172 -14.62 4.71 0.40
N PHE A 173 -14.47 3.46 0.82
CA PHE A 173 -14.28 2.31 -0.07
C PHE A 173 -15.61 1.59 -0.27
N ALA A 174 -15.93 1.24 -1.48
CA ALA A 174 -17.19 0.57 -1.79
C ALA A 174 -17.01 -0.58 -2.80
N HIS A 175 -17.81 -1.62 -2.61
CA HIS A 175 -18.02 -2.70 -3.57
C HIS A 175 -19.48 -2.65 -4.03
N PRO A 176 -19.80 -1.88 -5.08
CA PRO A 176 -21.19 -1.59 -5.45
C PRO A 176 -22.03 -2.82 -5.76
N ALA A 177 -21.45 -3.86 -6.37
CA ALA A 177 -22.17 -5.09 -6.71
C ALA A 177 -22.54 -5.95 -5.48
N ALA A 178 -21.78 -5.84 -4.37
CA ALA A 178 -22.07 -6.50 -3.10
C ALA A 178 -22.84 -5.59 -2.13
N GLU A 179 -23.13 -4.34 -2.54
CA GLU A 179 -23.78 -3.32 -1.70
C GLU A 179 -23.05 -3.06 -0.37
N THR A 180 -21.74 -3.37 -0.32
CA THR A 180 -20.93 -3.14 0.87
C THR A 180 -20.10 -1.87 0.74
N ALA A 181 -19.86 -1.22 1.86
CA ALA A 181 -19.02 -0.04 1.93
C ALA A 181 -18.22 -0.04 3.25
N GLY A 182 -17.12 0.69 3.27
CA GLY A 182 -16.28 0.89 4.43
C GLY A 182 -15.34 2.04 4.18
N THR A 183 -14.10 1.89 4.59
CA THR A 183 -13.14 2.99 4.53
C THR A 183 -11.87 2.58 3.78
N PHE A 184 -11.21 3.57 3.21
CA PHE A 184 -9.80 3.45 2.80
C PHE A 184 -8.99 4.55 3.44
N ALA A 185 -7.71 4.27 3.66
CA ALA A 185 -6.75 5.24 4.15
C ALA A 185 -5.35 4.92 3.61
N GLY A 186 -4.50 5.95 3.55
CA GLY A 186 -3.14 5.77 3.07
C GLY A 186 -2.31 7.03 3.15
N GLN A 187 -1.16 6.99 2.49
CA GLN A 187 -0.19 8.08 2.46
C GLN A 187 0.40 8.26 1.06
N PHE A 188 0.93 9.45 0.84
CA PHE A 188 1.79 9.74 -0.29
C PHE A 188 3.26 9.50 0.09
N PHE A 189 4.00 8.92 -0.85
CA PHE A 189 5.38 8.53 -0.70
C PHE A 189 6.28 9.18 -1.75
N GLY A 190 7.55 9.36 -1.37
CA GLY A 190 8.57 9.94 -2.23
C GLY A 190 8.46 11.45 -2.42
N PRO A 191 9.37 12.04 -3.23
CA PRO A 191 9.38 13.47 -3.47
C PRO A 191 8.14 13.90 -4.28
N ASN A 192 7.56 15.04 -3.87
CA ASN A 192 6.41 15.64 -4.58
C ASN A 192 5.21 14.69 -4.76
N ALA A 193 4.96 13.81 -3.79
CA ALA A 193 3.91 12.79 -3.87
C ALA A 193 4.07 11.87 -5.09
N ALA A 194 5.28 11.35 -5.31
CA ALA A 194 5.58 10.50 -6.47
C ALA A 194 4.74 9.23 -6.52
N GLU A 195 4.40 8.67 -5.36
CA GLU A 195 3.62 7.44 -5.20
C GLU A 195 2.55 7.61 -4.12
N LEU A 196 1.57 6.74 -4.11
CA LEU A 196 0.63 6.57 -3.02
C LEU A 196 0.40 5.09 -2.70
N GLY A 197 0.06 4.82 -1.47
CA GLY A 197 -0.29 3.49 -1.02
C GLY A 197 -1.12 3.54 0.25
N GLY A 198 -1.81 2.44 0.53
CA GLY A 198 -2.71 2.39 1.67
C GLY A 198 -3.41 1.04 1.78
N TYR A 199 -4.49 1.05 2.51
CA TYR A 199 -5.37 -0.10 2.70
C TYR A 199 -6.83 0.32 2.55
N ALA A 200 -7.68 -0.65 2.26
CA ALA A 200 -9.13 -0.49 2.22
C ALA A 200 -9.80 -1.64 3.00
N HIS A 201 -10.91 -1.33 3.61
CA HIS A 201 -11.73 -2.28 4.36
C HIS A 201 -13.20 -1.98 4.08
N ALA A 202 -13.95 -3.00 3.70
CA ALA A 202 -15.42 -2.94 3.63
C ALA A 202 -15.99 -3.71 4.82
N GLU A 203 -17.07 -3.18 5.39
CA GLU A 203 -17.85 -3.85 6.43
C GLU A 203 -18.97 -4.64 5.75
N ASP A 204 -19.16 -5.88 6.17
CA ASP A 204 -20.25 -6.76 5.74
C ASP A 204 -21.58 -6.36 6.42
#